data_50661dda2eb407e116a67acd6291d7a7
#
_entry.id   50661dda2eb407e116a67acd6291d7a7
#
_cell.length_a   1.000
_cell.length_b   1.000
_cell.length_c   1.000
_cell.angle_alpha   90.00
_cell.angle_beta   90.00
_cell.angle_gamma   90.00
#
_symmetry.space_group_name_H-M   'P 1'
#
loop_
_entity.id
_entity.type
_entity.pdbx_description
1 polymer ?
#
loop_
_entity_poly.entity_id
_entity_poly.type
_entity_poly.pdbx_seq_one_letter_code
_entity_poly.pdbx_strand_id
1 'polypeptide(L)'
;MARVEKTIEVNVPVRTAYNQWTQFEDFPHFMEGVEEVQQIDDKHLHWKARIGGMTREWDAEIREQVPDEKVIWLATEGRENAGMVKFDSLGPELTRVHLEMSYDPEGFSETVGDMLGFVTRRVQGDLARFKEYIEQRGQESGGWRGEIHNPDVPGGHTRGSLDAGQPGASEGNELRGGSMGGGSTMGGAGSTYRDTGGSMERGDGMMRGTIDPNTGPR
;
A
#
# COMPACT_ATOMS: atom_id res chain seq x y z
N MET A 1 -18.72 13.91 -15.73
CA MET A 1 -17.41 13.45 -15.22
C MET A 1 -16.30 13.88 -16.15
N ALA A 2 -15.22 14.39 -15.63
CA ALA A 2 -13.99 14.69 -16.35
C ALA A 2 -12.93 13.65 -16.01
N ARG A 3 -12.01 13.37 -16.94
CA ARG A 3 -10.92 12.39 -16.78
C ARG A 3 -9.59 13.06 -17.07
N VAL A 4 -8.62 12.76 -16.26
CA VAL A 4 -7.22 13.16 -16.43
C VAL A 4 -6.35 11.92 -16.42
N GLU A 5 -5.42 11.86 -17.36
CA GLU A 5 -4.46 10.78 -17.50
C GLU A 5 -3.07 11.38 -17.69
N LYS A 6 -2.11 10.93 -16.91
CA LYS A 6 -0.71 11.38 -16.95
C LYS A 6 0.24 10.23 -16.68
N THR A 7 1.39 10.30 -17.31
CA THR A 7 2.45 9.31 -17.17
C THR A 7 3.77 10.02 -16.88
N ILE A 8 4.58 9.42 -16.00
CA ILE A 8 5.95 9.86 -15.72
C ILE A 8 6.87 8.65 -15.60
N GLU A 9 8.15 8.84 -15.91
CA GLU A 9 9.19 7.84 -15.66
C GLU A 9 10.04 8.30 -14.47
N VAL A 10 10.26 7.39 -13.52
CA VAL A 10 11.05 7.61 -12.30
C VAL A 10 12.25 6.68 -12.29
N ASN A 11 13.42 7.19 -11.92
CA ASN A 11 14.69 6.44 -11.92
C ASN A 11 14.88 5.68 -10.60
N VAL A 12 13.96 4.78 -10.32
CA VAL A 12 14.01 3.84 -9.19
C VAL A 12 13.35 2.51 -9.60
N PRO A 13 13.65 1.40 -8.91
CA PRO A 13 12.98 0.11 -9.12
C PRO A 13 11.46 0.22 -8.95
N VAL A 14 10.70 -0.61 -9.68
CA VAL A 14 9.24 -0.64 -9.58
C VAL A 14 8.76 -0.88 -8.14
N ARG A 15 9.47 -1.70 -7.40
CA ARG A 15 9.20 -1.95 -5.97
C ARG A 15 9.30 -0.68 -5.14
N THR A 16 10.35 0.10 -5.33
CA THR A 16 10.56 1.36 -4.61
C THR A 16 9.50 2.39 -4.94
N ALA A 17 9.16 2.56 -6.22
CA ALA A 17 8.09 3.46 -6.65
C ALA A 17 6.72 3.05 -6.08
N TYR A 18 6.38 1.76 -6.17
CA TYR A 18 5.14 1.22 -5.62
C TYR A 18 5.08 1.35 -4.09
N ASN A 19 6.12 0.89 -3.38
CA ASN A 19 6.16 0.96 -1.91
C ASN A 19 5.98 2.38 -1.41
N GLN A 20 6.67 3.38 -2.01
CA GLN A 20 6.50 4.78 -1.66
C GLN A 20 5.07 5.26 -1.92
N TRP A 21 4.44 4.85 -3.02
CA TRP A 21 3.06 5.23 -3.31
C TRP A 21 2.06 4.68 -2.30
N THR A 22 2.36 3.56 -1.66
CA THR A 22 1.52 2.98 -0.60
C THR A 22 1.64 3.71 0.75
N GLN A 23 2.56 4.66 0.87
CA GLN A 23 2.70 5.51 2.05
C GLN A 23 1.85 6.76 1.87
N PHE A 24 0.54 6.61 2.01
CA PHE A 24 -0.44 7.66 1.73
C PHE A 24 -0.27 8.89 2.64
N GLU A 25 0.19 8.70 3.86
CA GLU A 25 0.46 9.77 4.82
C GLU A 25 1.65 10.66 4.41
N ASP A 26 2.50 10.20 3.47
CA ASP A 26 3.58 10.99 2.89
C ASP A 26 3.13 11.90 1.73
N PHE A 27 1.90 11.75 1.23
CA PHE A 27 1.41 12.50 0.06
C PHE A 27 1.47 14.02 0.20
N PRO A 28 1.28 14.64 1.38
CA PRO A 28 1.48 16.06 1.55
C PRO A 28 2.87 16.57 1.16
N HIS A 29 3.89 15.70 1.14
CA HIS A 29 5.25 16.07 0.77
C HIS A 29 5.43 16.34 -0.73
N PHE A 30 4.57 15.76 -1.58
CA PHE A 30 4.69 15.90 -3.03
C PHE A 30 3.38 16.21 -3.76
N MET A 31 2.21 16.04 -3.13
CA MET A 31 0.93 16.42 -3.70
C MET A 31 0.52 17.81 -3.24
N GLU A 32 0.49 18.76 -4.18
CA GLU A 32 0.13 20.14 -3.88
C GLU A 32 -1.27 20.25 -3.29
N GLY A 33 -1.39 20.99 -2.18
CA GLY A 33 -2.65 21.23 -1.49
C GLY A 33 -3.26 20.02 -0.80
N VAL A 34 -2.67 18.85 -0.84
CA VAL A 34 -2.98 17.79 0.11
C VAL A 34 -2.40 18.21 1.46
N GLU A 35 -3.28 18.40 2.45
CA GLU A 35 -2.90 18.83 3.80
C GLU A 35 -2.63 17.62 4.69
N GLU A 36 -3.43 16.56 4.52
CA GLU A 36 -3.36 15.35 5.32
C GLU A 36 -3.98 14.17 4.55
N VAL A 37 -3.39 13.00 4.69
CA VAL A 37 -4.02 11.71 4.37
C VAL A 37 -3.85 10.82 5.59
N GLN A 38 -4.94 10.25 6.07
CA GLN A 38 -4.93 9.31 7.19
C GLN A 38 -5.38 7.94 6.70
N GLN A 39 -4.57 6.92 6.91
CA GLN A 39 -4.96 5.55 6.65
C GLN A 39 -5.72 5.00 7.86
N ILE A 40 -7.03 4.74 7.69
CA ILE A 40 -7.91 4.26 8.75
C ILE A 40 -7.72 2.76 8.97
N ASP A 41 -7.62 2.02 7.88
CA ASP A 41 -7.31 0.59 7.83
C ASP A 41 -6.65 0.23 6.48
N ASP A 42 -6.50 -1.06 6.16
CA ASP A 42 -5.87 -1.52 4.93
C ASP A 42 -6.55 -1.03 3.65
N LYS A 43 -7.82 -0.60 3.72
CA LYS A 43 -8.62 -0.21 2.56
C LYS A 43 -9.13 1.21 2.60
N HIS A 44 -9.28 1.80 3.77
CA HIS A 44 -9.96 3.08 3.94
C HIS A 44 -8.97 4.20 4.25
N LEU A 45 -9.14 5.29 3.51
CA LEU A 45 -8.33 6.50 3.61
C LEU A 45 -9.24 7.70 3.87
N HIS A 46 -8.85 8.57 4.78
CA HIS A 46 -9.44 9.89 4.95
C HIS A 46 -8.50 10.95 4.38
N TRP A 47 -9.04 11.81 3.54
CA TRP A 47 -8.29 12.84 2.83
C TRP A 47 -8.73 14.21 3.25
N LYS A 48 -7.76 15.10 3.41
CA LYS A 48 -7.96 16.53 3.58
C LYS A 48 -7.08 17.30 2.62
N ALA A 49 -7.69 18.11 1.76
CA ALA A 49 -6.95 18.88 0.76
C ALA A 49 -7.56 20.25 0.52
N ARG A 50 -6.72 21.21 0.16
CA ARG A 50 -7.13 22.54 -0.30
C ARG A 50 -7.21 22.57 -1.82
N ILE A 51 -8.41 22.74 -2.33
CA ILE A 51 -8.70 22.76 -3.77
C ILE A 51 -9.43 24.06 -4.10
N GLY A 52 -8.86 24.88 -5.01
CA GLY A 52 -9.47 26.15 -5.39
C GLY A 52 -9.63 27.13 -4.22
N GLY A 53 -8.74 27.09 -3.21
CA GLY A 53 -8.78 27.92 -2.02
C GLY A 53 -9.70 27.44 -0.90
N MET A 54 -10.44 26.34 -1.11
CA MET A 54 -11.33 25.74 -0.10
C MET A 54 -10.76 24.42 0.40
N THR A 55 -10.82 24.20 1.71
CA THR A 55 -10.51 22.90 2.31
C THR A 55 -11.67 21.95 2.05
N ARG A 56 -11.35 20.74 1.64
CA ARG A 56 -12.27 19.62 1.39
C ARG A 56 -11.76 18.38 2.08
N GLU A 57 -12.69 17.60 2.60
CA GLU A 57 -12.44 16.32 3.23
C GLU A 57 -13.33 15.27 2.58
N TRP A 58 -12.81 14.07 2.40
CA TRP A 58 -13.55 12.93 1.85
C TRP A 58 -12.89 11.63 2.25
N ASP A 59 -13.67 10.56 2.23
CA ASP A 59 -13.20 9.21 2.43
C ASP A 59 -13.05 8.48 1.09
N ALA A 60 -12.03 7.65 0.99
CA ALA A 60 -11.77 6.81 -0.17
C ALA A 60 -11.52 5.36 0.25
N GLU A 61 -11.95 4.43 -0.58
CA GLU A 61 -11.70 3.01 -0.41
C GLU A 61 -10.79 2.49 -1.53
N ILE A 62 -9.77 1.74 -1.16
CA ILE A 62 -8.93 1.00 -2.10
C ILE A 62 -9.72 -0.22 -2.55
N ARG A 63 -10.04 -0.27 -3.83
CA ARG A 63 -10.82 -1.32 -4.47
C ARG A 63 -9.97 -2.47 -4.98
N GLU A 64 -8.79 -2.14 -5.46
CA GLU A 64 -7.83 -3.13 -5.94
C GLU A 64 -6.42 -2.64 -5.64
N GLN A 65 -5.59 -3.52 -5.13
CA GLN A 65 -4.19 -3.24 -4.89
C GLN A 65 -3.38 -4.50 -5.14
N VAL A 66 -2.43 -4.39 -6.06
CA VAL A 66 -1.54 -5.48 -6.44
C VAL A 66 -0.10 -4.96 -6.38
N PRO A 67 0.76 -5.56 -5.53
CA PRO A 67 2.14 -5.12 -5.37
C PRO A 67 2.90 -5.04 -6.70
N ASP A 68 3.60 -3.91 -6.88
CA ASP A 68 4.41 -3.59 -8.06
C ASP A 68 3.62 -3.45 -9.38
N GLU A 69 2.28 -3.48 -9.31
CA GLU A 69 1.42 -3.38 -10.49
C GLU A 69 0.48 -2.17 -10.44
N LYS A 70 -0.38 -2.08 -9.42
CA LYS A 70 -1.43 -1.04 -9.40
C LYS A 70 -2.09 -0.83 -8.05
N VAL A 71 -2.69 0.36 -7.92
CA VAL A 71 -3.65 0.71 -6.87
C VAL A 71 -4.85 1.39 -7.53
N ILE A 72 -6.07 0.93 -7.21
CA ILE A 72 -7.34 1.51 -7.66
C ILE A 72 -8.14 1.94 -6.45
N TRP A 73 -8.67 3.16 -6.47
CA TRP A 73 -9.47 3.71 -5.38
C TRP A 73 -10.74 4.38 -5.88
N LEU A 74 -11.70 4.52 -4.97
CA LEU A 74 -12.97 5.19 -5.18
C LEU A 74 -13.35 5.97 -3.93
N ALA A 75 -13.80 7.22 -4.07
CA ALA A 75 -14.40 7.95 -2.97
C ALA A 75 -15.69 7.25 -2.53
N THR A 76 -15.88 7.08 -1.22
CA THR A 76 -17.02 6.35 -0.64
C THR A 76 -18.22 7.25 -0.40
N GLU A 77 -17.98 8.53 -0.15
CA GLU A 77 -19.02 9.53 0.07
C GLU A 77 -18.73 10.80 -0.73
N GLY A 78 -19.79 11.45 -1.19
CA GLY A 78 -19.70 12.72 -1.88
C GLY A 78 -19.49 12.58 -3.37
N ARG A 79 -18.70 13.52 -3.95
CA ARG A 79 -18.50 13.62 -5.39
C ARG A 79 -17.49 12.59 -5.87
N GLU A 80 -17.85 11.93 -6.93
CA GLU A 80 -17.05 10.88 -7.51
C GLU A 80 -15.60 11.31 -7.78
N ASN A 81 -14.71 10.74 -7.02
CA ASN A 81 -13.27 10.78 -7.22
C ASN A 81 -12.82 9.33 -7.26
N ALA A 82 -12.57 8.85 -8.46
CA ALA A 82 -12.02 7.52 -8.68
C ALA A 82 -10.69 7.65 -9.39
N GLY A 83 -9.78 6.75 -9.10
CA GLY A 83 -8.50 6.76 -9.78
C GLY A 83 -7.81 5.43 -9.77
N MET A 84 -6.79 5.37 -10.61
CA MET A 84 -5.88 4.24 -10.72
C MET A 84 -4.46 4.77 -10.92
N VAL A 85 -3.53 4.18 -10.22
CA VAL A 85 -2.11 4.30 -10.54
C VAL A 85 -1.58 2.93 -10.94
N LYS A 86 -0.82 2.90 -12.03
CA LYS A 86 -0.15 1.72 -12.55
C LYS A 86 1.36 1.91 -12.53
N PHE A 87 2.07 0.82 -12.29
CA PHE A 87 3.52 0.78 -12.26
C PHE A 87 4.02 -0.25 -13.27
N ASP A 88 4.78 0.19 -14.27
CA ASP A 88 5.38 -0.69 -15.25
C ASP A 88 6.91 -0.63 -15.10
N SER A 89 7.55 -1.76 -14.84
CA SER A 89 9.00 -1.84 -14.82
C SER A 89 9.56 -1.72 -16.25
N LEU A 90 10.39 -0.70 -16.49
CA LEU A 90 11.10 -0.51 -17.76
C LEU A 90 12.55 -0.97 -17.68
N GLY A 91 13.03 -1.31 -16.48
CA GLY A 91 14.38 -1.77 -16.21
C GLY A 91 14.63 -1.88 -14.72
N PRO A 92 15.83 -2.30 -14.31
CA PRO A 92 16.15 -2.49 -12.88
C PRO A 92 15.96 -1.23 -12.03
N GLU A 93 16.28 -0.07 -12.60
CA GLU A 93 16.23 1.24 -11.93
C GLU A 93 15.33 2.23 -12.68
N LEU A 94 14.34 1.75 -13.44
CA LEU A 94 13.46 2.61 -14.20
C LEU A 94 12.04 2.10 -14.16
N THR A 95 11.12 2.94 -13.71
CA THR A 95 9.70 2.64 -13.59
C THR A 95 8.86 3.69 -14.28
N ARG A 96 7.86 3.25 -15.04
CA ARG A 96 6.80 4.11 -15.54
C ARG A 96 5.63 4.10 -14.57
N VAL A 97 5.23 5.28 -14.12
CA VAL A 97 4.06 5.51 -13.27
C VAL A 97 2.98 6.16 -14.14
N HIS A 98 1.85 5.50 -14.26
CA HIS A 98 0.70 5.95 -15.01
C HIS A 98 -0.45 6.23 -14.04
N LEU A 99 -0.91 7.49 -13.99
CA LEU A 99 -2.01 7.93 -13.13
C LEU A 99 -3.21 8.32 -13.98
N GLU A 100 -4.34 7.75 -13.65
CA GLU A 100 -5.64 8.04 -14.22
C GLU A 100 -6.60 8.45 -13.10
N MET A 101 -7.31 9.56 -13.29
CA MET A 101 -8.31 10.06 -12.34
C MET A 101 -9.58 10.49 -13.06
N SER A 102 -10.71 10.12 -12.49
CA SER A 102 -12.03 10.63 -12.84
C SER A 102 -12.55 11.49 -11.71
N TYR A 103 -13.12 12.64 -12.01
CA TYR A 103 -13.68 13.56 -11.02
C TYR A 103 -14.95 14.26 -11.55
N ASP A 104 -15.79 14.68 -10.61
CA ASP A 104 -16.97 15.48 -10.93
C ASP A 104 -16.62 16.99 -10.93
N PRO A 105 -16.65 17.67 -12.09
CA PRO A 105 -16.38 19.09 -12.17
C PRO A 105 -17.46 19.99 -11.55
N GLU A 106 -18.72 19.52 -11.43
CA GLU A 106 -19.84 20.31 -10.91
C GLU A 106 -19.67 20.71 -9.44
N GLY A 107 -18.72 20.08 -8.75
CA GLY A 107 -18.35 20.36 -7.38
C GLY A 107 -17.46 21.53 -7.14
N PHE A 108 -16.89 22.04 -8.16
CA PHE A 108 -15.97 23.15 -8.05
C PHE A 108 -16.74 24.39 -8.54
N SER A 109 -16.85 25.41 -7.68
CA SER A 109 -17.64 26.60 -7.95
C SER A 109 -17.26 27.23 -9.30
N GLU A 110 -18.19 27.94 -9.91
CA GLU A 110 -18.13 28.65 -11.19
C GLU A 110 -16.92 29.58 -11.38
N THR A 111 -16.07 29.70 -10.36
CA THR A 111 -14.90 30.58 -10.33
C THR A 111 -13.71 30.05 -11.12
N VAL A 112 -13.70 28.75 -11.48
CA VAL A 112 -12.57 28.14 -12.22
C VAL A 112 -13.04 27.79 -13.63
N GLY A 113 -13.00 28.75 -14.54
CA GLY A 113 -13.45 28.63 -15.93
C GLY A 113 -12.71 27.58 -16.78
N ASP A 114 -11.60 27.00 -16.30
CA ASP A 114 -10.90 25.87 -16.91
C ASP A 114 -10.49 24.87 -15.83
N MET A 115 -11.48 24.18 -15.26
CA MET A 115 -11.24 23.17 -14.23
C MET A 115 -10.42 21.99 -14.75
N LEU A 116 -10.67 21.53 -15.98
CA LEU A 116 -9.92 20.43 -16.57
C LEU A 116 -8.42 20.79 -16.72
N GLY A 117 -8.14 22.00 -17.21
CA GLY A 117 -6.77 22.50 -17.31
C GLY A 117 -6.10 22.66 -15.95
N PHE A 118 -6.84 23.11 -14.93
CA PHE A 118 -6.33 23.21 -13.56
C PHE A 118 -5.96 21.85 -12.98
N VAL A 119 -6.87 20.87 -13.00
CA VAL A 119 -6.63 19.52 -12.48
C VAL A 119 -5.52 18.82 -13.25
N THR A 120 -5.48 18.98 -14.57
CA THR A 120 -4.44 18.40 -15.43
C THR A 120 -3.05 18.92 -15.07
N ARG A 121 -2.89 20.24 -14.89
CA ARG A 121 -1.61 20.85 -14.48
C ARG A 121 -1.20 20.39 -13.08
N ARG A 122 -2.17 20.29 -12.17
CA ARG A 122 -1.93 19.83 -10.81
C ARG A 122 -1.43 18.40 -10.77
N VAL A 123 -2.13 17.46 -11.40
CA VAL A 123 -1.72 16.05 -11.50
C VAL A 123 -0.33 15.91 -12.12
N GLN A 124 -0.04 16.68 -13.16
CA GLN A 124 1.27 16.68 -13.79
C GLN A 124 2.36 17.21 -12.84
N GLY A 125 2.07 18.26 -12.09
CA GLY A 125 2.99 18.82 -11.08
C GLY A 125 3.21 17.86 -9.92
N ASP A 126 2.15 17.18 -9.45
CA ASP A 126 2.23 16.21 -8.36
C ASP A 126 3.09 15.01 -8.74
N LEU A 127 2.93 14.47 -9.95
CA LEU A 127 3.79 13.40 -10.46
C LEU A 127 5.25 13.85 -10.61
N ALA A 128 5.50 15.08 -11.06
CA ALA A 128 6.85 15.61 -11.15
C ALA A 128 7.51 15.72 -9.77
N ARG A 129 6.77 16.20 -8.77
CA ARG A 129 7.24 16.26 -7.37
C ARG A 129 7.43 14.88 -6.76
N PHE A 130 6.53 13.91 -7.06
CA PHE A 130 6.72 12.51 -6.66
C PHE A 130 8.03 11.95 -7.21
N LYS A 131 8.31 12.18 -8.51
CA LYS A 131 9.57 11.79 -9.14
C LYS A 131 10.76 12.37 -8.39
N GLU A 132 10.76 13.68 -8.18
CA GLU A 132 11.84 14.35 -7.47
C GLU A 132 12.01 13.81 -6.04
N TYR A 133 10.89 13.63 -5.33
CA TYR A 133 10.87 13.13 -3.95
C TYR A 133 11.50 11.74 -3.83
N ILE A 134 11.10 10.78 -4.70
CA ILE A 134 11.61 9.41 -4.61
C ILE A 134 13.03 9.26 -5.16
N GLU A 135 13.38 9.99 -6.22
CA GLU A 135 14.72 9.94 -6.79
C GLU A 135 15.78 10.57 -5.88
N GLN A 136 15.45 11.67 -5.17
CA GLN A 136 16.35 12.28 -4.20
C GLN A 136 16.58 11.40 -2.97
N ARG A 137 15.56 10.67 -2.55
CA ARG A 137 15.67 9.76 -1.39
C ARG A 137 16.36 8.45 -1.77
N GLY A 138 16.20 7.98 -2.99
CA GLY A 138 16.72 6.71 -3.49
C GLY A 138 16.12 5.47 -2.82
N GLN A 139 15.19 5.66 -1.88
CA GLN A 139 14.52 4.58 -1.15
C GLN A 139 13.15 5.03 -0.69
N GLU A 140 12.25 4.08 -0.54
CA GLU A 140 10.92 4.27 0.05
C GLU A 140 10.98 4.49 1.56
N SER A 141 9.98 5.21 2.12
CA SER A 141 9.81 5.41 3.56
C SER A 141 9.20 4.20 4.27
N GLY A 142 8.54 3.34 3.53
CA GLY A 142 7.85 2.13 3.97
C GLY A 142 7.24 1.41 2.77
N GLY A 143 6.40 0.42 3.02
CA GLY A 143 5.73 -0.31 1.95
C GLY A 143 4.65 -1.23 2.48
N TRP A 144 3.46 -1.12 1.93
CA TRP A 144 2.39 -2.09 2.14
C TRP A 144 2.35 -3.04 0.96
N ARG A 145 2.42 -4.35 1.23
CA ARG A 145 2.58 -5.37 0.19
C ARG A 145 1.53 -6.48 0.26
N GLY A 146 0.42 -6.21 0.94
CA GLY A 146 -0.76 -7.05 0.85
C GLY A 146 -1.44 -6.91 -0.51
N GLU A 147 -2.37 -7.80 -0.81
CA GLU A 147 -3.21 -7.74 -2.00
C GLU A 147 -4.65 -7.44 -1.60
N ILE A 148 -5.28 -6.52 -2.34
CA ILE A 148 -6.70 -6.23 -2.21
C ILE A 148 -7.34 -6.53 -3.56
N HIS A 149 -8.33 -7.41 -3.55
CA HIS A 149 -9.12 -7.75 -4.71
C HIS A 149 -10.60 -7.46 -4.41
N ASN A 150 -11.23 -6.66 -5.27
CA ASN A 150 -12.66 -6.47 -5.24
C ASN A 150 -13.26 -7.12 -6.49
N PRO A 151 -14.17 -8.07 -6.34
CA PRO A 151 -14.79 -8.78 -7.46
C PRO A 151 -15.62 -7.86 -8.39
N ASP A 152 -16.00 -6.67 -7.92
CA ASP A 152 -16.84 -5.72 -8.66
C ASP A 152 -16.04 -4.78 -9.59
N VAL A 153 -14.70 -4.88 -9.64
CA VAL A 153 -13.90 -4.08 -10.56
C VAL A 153 -13.85 -4.76 -11.92
N PRO A 154 -14.36 -4.13 -13.01
CA PRO A 154 -14.24 -4.68 -14.37
C PRO A 154 -12.77 -4.81 -14.76
N GLY A 155 -12.30 -6.03 -14.98
CA GLY A 155 -10.91 -6.34 -15.33
C GLY A 155 -10.07 -6.96 -14.21
N GLY A 156 -10.63 -7.13 -13.01
CA GLY A 156 -10.04 -7.96 -11.96
C GLY A 156 -10.00 -9.42 -12.40
N HIS A 157 -8.83 -9.88 -12.85
CA HIS A 157 -8.66 -11.31 -13.12
C HIS A 157 -8.57 -12.00 -11.77
N THR A 158 -9.66 -12.63 -11.35
CA THR A 158 -9.61 -13.67 -10.31
C THR A 158 -8.67 -14.75 -10.84
N ARG A 159 -7.44 -14.74 -10.37
CA ARG A 159 -6.59 -15.92 -10.45
C ARG A 159 -7.30 -16.97 -9.60
N GLY A 160 -8.04 -17.87 -10.30
CA GLY A 160 -8.75 -18.94 -9.67
C GLY A 160 -7.82 -19.67 -8.69
N SER A 161 -8.26 -19.77 -7.46
CA SER A 161 -7.80 -20.76 -6.52
C SER A 161 -7.79 -22.07 -7.27
N LEU A 162 -6.62 -22.64 -7.49
CA LEU A 162 -6.49 -24.03 -7.94
C LEU A 162 -6.99 -24.87 -6.78
N ASP A 163 -8.28 -25.15 -6.82
CA ASP A 163 -8.89 -26.22 -6.07
C ASP A 163 -8.12 -27.50 -6.41
N ALA A 164 -7.34 -27.96 -5.46
CA ALA A 164 -6.68 -29.25 -5.53
C ALA A 164 -7.77 -30.29 -5.51
N GLY A 165 -8.18 -30.73 -6.71
CA GLY A 165 -9.18 -31.76 -6.91
C GLY A 165 -8.87 -32.97 -6.08
N GLN A 166 -9.77 -33.30 -5.19
CA GLN A 166 -9.88 -34.65 -4.60
C GLN A 166 -10.09 -35.66 -5.73
N PRO A 167 -9.31 -36.74 -5.79
CA PRO A 167 -9.62 -37.82 -6.69
C PRO A 167 -10.89 -38.53 -6.18
N GLY A 168 -11.89 -38.55 -7.03
CA GLY A 168 -13.15 -39.19 -6.83
C GLY A 168 -12.99 -40.70 -6.48
N ALA A 169 -13.71 -41.12 -5.48
CA ALA A 169 -13.98 -42.51 -5.19
C ALA A 169 -14.82 -43.10 -6.32
N SER A 170 -14.29 -44.05 -7.05
CA SER A 170 -15.09 -45.00 -7.84
C SER A 170 -15.18 -46.32 -7.07
N GLU A 171 -16.41 -46.67 -6.78
CA GLU A 171 -16.82 -47.97 -6.30
C GLU A 171 -16.35 -49.08 -7.26
N GLY A 172 -16.02 -50.22 -6.69
CA GLY A 172 -15.91 -51.46 -7.48
C GLY A 172 -15.21 -52.62 -6.79
N ASN A 173 -15.98 -53.34 -5.99
CA ASN A 173 -16.04 -54.81 -5.98
C ASN A 173 -14.90 -55.66 -5.42
N GLU A 174 -15.28 -56.28 -4.32
CA GLU A 174 -15.11 -57.68 -3.88
C GLU A 174 -13.82 -58.48 -4.12
N LEU A 175 -13.41 -59.04 -3.06
CA LEU A 175 -13.17 -60.44 -2.70
C LEU A 175 -11.75 -60.78 -2.15
N ARG A 176 -11.85 -61.27 -0.91
CA ARG A 176 -11.12 -62.42 -0.33
C ARG A 176 -9.64 -62.29 0.07
N GLY A 177 -9.52 -62.46 1.37
CA GLY A 177 -8.69 -63.59 1.84
C GLY A 177 -7.39 -63.26 2.54
N GLY A 178 -7.33 -63.57 3.80
CA GLY A 178 -6.17 -64.22 4.37
C GLY A 178 -5.25 -63.37 5.26
N SER A 179 -5.55 -63.41 6.52
CA SER A 179 -4.78 -64.10 7.57
C SER A 179 -3.35 -63.59 7.91
N MET A 180 -3.26 -63.25 9.19
CA MET A 180 -2.18 -63.55 10.14
C MET A 180 -0.89 -62.66 10.21
N GLY A 181 -0.69 -62.22 11.42
CA GLY A 181 0.59 -62.26 12.16
C GLY A 181 1.18 -60.89 12.39
N GLY A 182 1.15 -60.32 13.53
CA GLY A 182 1.87 -60.73 14.71
C GLY A 182 3.03 -59.80 14.99
N GLY A 183 3.09 -59.24 16.18
CA GLY A 183 4.33 -58.85 16.85
C GLY A 183 4.59 -57.32 16.90
N SER A 184 4.27 -56.72 17.96
CA SER A 184 5.04 -56.52 19.22
C SER A 184 6.28 -55.59 19.11
N THR A 185 6.23 -54.68 19.96
CA THR A 185 7.15 -54.16 20.98
C THR A 185 7.78 -52.78 20.70
N MET A 186 7.42 -51.90 21.60
CA MET A 186 8.22 -51.26 22.67
C MET A 186 9.34 -50.30 22.29
N GLY A 187 9.29 -49.23 23.00
CA GLY A 187 10.43 -48.44 23.51
C GLY A 187 10.46 -47.04 22.96
N GLY A 188 10.36 -45.99 23.64
CA GLY A 188 10.73 -45.67 25.02
C GLY A 188 11.64 -44.46 25.00
N ALA A 189 11.40 -43.56 25.95
CA ALA A 189 12.30 -42.50 26.44
C ALA A 189 12.42 -41.27 25.51
N GLY A 190 12.08 -40.04 25.85
CA GLY A 190 12.29 -39.37 27.14
C GLY A 190 13.61 -38.60 27.10
N SER A 191 13.58 -37.31 26.88
CA SER A 191 14.61 -36.44 27.44
C SER A 191 14.12 -35.01 27.56
N THR A 192 13.96 -34.63 28.79
CA THR A 192 13.85 -33.28 29.33
C THR A 192 15.25 -32.62 29.33
N TYR A 193 15.32 -31.36 28.98
CA TYR A 193 16.39 -30.46 29.41
C TYR A 193 15.77 -29.07 29.60
N ARG A 194 15.50 -28.69 30.76
CA ARG A 194 16.17 -27.89 31.83
C ARG A 194 16.57 -26.50 31.36
N ASP A 195 15.79 -25.61 31.86
CA ASP A 195 15.96 -24.30 32.47
C ASP A 195 17.34 -24.03 33.08
N THR A 196 17.90 -22.88 32.76
CA THR A 196 18.84 -22.08 33.55
C THR A 196 18.69 -20.64 33.07
N GLY A 197 18.17 -19.67 33.72
CA GLY A 197 18.43 -19.02 34.96
C GLY A 197 19.74 -18.20 34.89
N GLY A 198 19.66 -16.87 34.66
CA GLY A 198 20.77 -15.97 34.72
C GLY A 198 20.32 -14.52 34.85
N SER A 199 20.13 -14.10 36.09
CA SER A 199 19.96 -12.70 36.53
C SER A 199 21.29 -11.95 36.57
N MET A 200 21.15 -10.62 36.71
CA MET A 200 22.11 -9.57 37.14
C MET A 200 22.74 -8.80 35.98
N GLU A 201 22.84 -7.47 35.92
CA GLU A 201 23.04 -6.53 37.05
C GLU A 201 22.70 -5.10 36.59
N ARG A 202 22.37 -4.27 37.56
CA ARG A 202 22.15 -2.83 37.50
C ARG A 202 23.44 -2.07 37.23
N GLY A 203 23.39 -1.04 36.41
CA GLY A 203 24.43 -0.01 36.30
C GLY A 203 23.77 1.38 36.30
N ASP A 204 23.77 1.94 37.49
CA ASP A 204 23.40 3.35 37.79
C ASP A 204 24.53 4.26 37.28
N GLY A 205 24.20 5.36 36.62
CA GLY A 205 25.17 6.33 36.12
C GLY A 205 24.55 7.67 35.85
N MET A 206 24.23 8.42 36.93
CA MET A 206 23.95 9.86 36.87
C MET A 206 25.14 10.61 36.26
N MET A 207 24.86 11.47 35.27
CA MET A 207 25.60 12.73 35.13
C MET A 207 24.65 13.85 34.70
N ARG A 208 24.45 14.78 35.62
CA ARG A 208 23.86 16.08 35.41
C ARG A 208 24.83 16.93 34.57
N GLY A 209 24.35 17.47 33.46
CA GLY A 209 24.99 18.55 32.74
C GLY A 209 24.06 19.75 32.68
N THR A 210 24.35 20.74 33.47
CA THR A 210 23.73 22.06 33.54
C THR A 210 23.96 22.81 32.23
N ILE A 211 22.90 23.26 31.57
CA ILE A 211 23.00 24.15 30.41
C ILE A 211 22.53 25.53 30.84
N ASP A 212 23.40 26.49 30.66
CA ASP A 212 23.27 27.93 30.93
C ASP A 212 22.46 28.58 29.78
N PRO A 213 21.43 29.38 30.06
CA PRO A 213 20.67 30.08 29.03
C PRO A 213 21.07 31.56 28.99
N ASN A 214 22.08 31.93 28.18
CA ASN A 214 22.19 33.30 27.75
C ASN A 214 23.32 33.52 26.74
N THR A 215 22.98 33.62 25.44
CA THR A 215 23.73 34.47 24.50
C THR A 215 22.77 34.81 23.34
N GLY A 216 22.23 36.00 23.38
CA GLY A 216 21.48 36.62 22.30
C GLY A 216 22.43 37.37 21.35
N PRO A 217 21.95 37.77 20.16
CA PRO A 217 22.75 38.14 19.00
C PRO A 217 23.17 39.59 18.96
N ARG A 218 24.26 39.82 18.27
CA ARG A 218 24.58 41.12 17.65
C ARG A 218 24.62 40.94 16.14
#